data_f49705045f6917c9d01784479a60a35e
#
_entry.id   f49705045f6917c9d01784479a60a35e
#
_cell.length_a   1.000
_cell.length_b   1.000
_cell.length_c   1.000
_cell.angle_alpha   90.00
_cell.angle_beta   90.00
_cell.angle_gamma   90.00
#
_symmetry.space_group_name_H-M   'P 1'
#
loop_
_entity.id
_entity.type
_entity.pdbx_description
1 polymer ?
#
loop_
_entity_poly.entity_id
_entity_poly.type
_entity_poly.pdbx_seq_one_letter_code
_entity_poly.pdbx_strand_id
1 'polypeptide(L)'
;LQRALQAVERKRQEEERRKNLAAQMVAGELPQDIAGRVYELLLKPDKNSTEWKALNDAASEVRMSPLRLMMKLGAVPDAFTWHVESFYRTNFPKGKGFTQAASEVPAAPGDLPEAAVEAFSVDDSSTTEIDDAASVTHLDGGRSRIGIHIAAPALIMPRGSVADESARSRMSTVYAPGMKTTMLPESWIERTSLDEGKCVPCVSLYVTVDDETMAVQSTETRVEKITVKHNLRYDLIHEEVTPEAIENGTLTVPCAHEIGFLWRFAKARLAEREERRGRPEQTGRIDWYLELEGEGENLRIIRKGRARGEPLDLMVAELMIFANSTWGLWLEECKTAGIYRSQRMGRVRMSTSPGPHDGLGVVRYAWSTSPLRRYVDLVNQRQIICAAAGTAPAYMGNDSDFYTIVSQFESVYEAYSEFQRKMERFWSLKWIEQEGLKEIEAVVIKGDLVRVEGLPLVQRIPGMPELDRGRKVLLGVLGFDYIDVLFEGKLLAVLDETDEEVLEEGDGLEDESQTSEEPQTDKTAEQNEPVTGLPTETACVEPPNA
;
A
#
# COMPACT_ATOMS: atom_id res chain seq x y z
N LEU A 1 -30.89 38.71 35.73
CA LEU A 1 -30.36 39.89 35.04
C LEU A 1 -28.84 39.84 34.92
N GLN A 2 -28.11 39.65 36.03
CA GLN A 2 -26.63 39.64 36.09
C GLN A 2 -26.00 38.57 35.18
N ARG A 3 -26.54 37.32 35.15
CA ARG A 3 -26.09 36.25 34.25
C ARG A 3 -26.34 36.61 32.74
N ALA A 4 -27.43 37.27 32.45
CA ALA A 4 -27.73 37.72 31.07
C ALA A 4 -26.79 38.83 30.63
N LEU A 5 -26.48 39.79 31.47
CA LEU A 5 -25.49 40.84 31.19
C LEU A 5 -24.09 40.29 31.01
N GLN A 6 -23.67 39.32 31.84
CA GLN A 6 -22.39 38.64 31.69
C GLN A 6 -22.32 37.83 30.38
N ALA A 7 -23.42 37.21 29.93
CA ALA A 7 -23.47 36.48 28.67
C ALA A 7 -23.36 37.41 27.44
N VAL A 8 -24.00 38.58 27.52
CA VAL A 8 -23.91 39.60 26.47
C VAL A 8 -22.49 40.17 26.37
N GLU A 9 -21.88 40.48 27.50
CA GLU A 9 -20.53 41.02 27.55
C GLU A 9 -19.50 39.97 27.01
N ARG A 10 -19.65 38.70 27.36
CA ARG A 10 -18.81 37.60 26.85
C ARG A 10 -18.93 37.50 25.33
N LYS A 11 -20.14 37.52 24.76
CA LYS A 11 -20.36 37.52 23.32
C LYS A 11 -19.71 38.70 22.61
N ARG A 12 -19.77 39.88 23.22
CA ARG A 12 -19.13 41.07 22.68
C ARG A 12 -17.61 40.92 22.63
N GLN A 13 -17.03 40.44 23.71
CA GLN A 13 -15.58 40.17 23.79
C GLN A 13 -15.11 39.09 22.79
N GLU A 14 -15.91 38.05 22.62
CA GLU A 14 -15.63 36.99 21.62
C GLU A 14 -15.70 37.55 20.18
N GLU A 15 -16.68 38.41 19.89
CA GLU A 15 -16.79 39.03 18.56
C GLU A 15 -15.65 40.03 18.29
N GLU A 16 -15.26 40.80 19.28
CA GLU A 16 -14.12 41.71 19.18
C GLU A 16 -12.80 40.94 18.95
N ARG A 17 -12.59 39.87 19.72
CA ARG A 17 -11.45 38.97 19.54
C ARG A 17 -11.44 38.34 18.15
N ARG A 18 -12.60 37.86 17.64
CA ARG A 18 -12.74 37.32 16.27
C ARG A 18 -12.28 38.33 15.22
N LYS A 19 -12.77 39.56 15.31
CA LYS A 19 -12.42 40.65 14.37
C LYS A 19 -10.93 40.99 14.43
N ASN A 20 -10.36 41.04 15.62
CA ASN A 20 -8.94 41.31 15.79
C ASN A 20 -8.05 40.19 15.18
N LEU A 21 -8.36 38.92 15.45
CA LEU A 21 -7.64 37.78 14.85
C LEU A 21 -7.74 37.80 13.33
N ALA A 22 -8.92 38.06 12.77
CA ALA A 22 -9.11 38.16 11.34
C ALA A 22 -8.31 39.30 10.73
N ALA A 23 -8.34 40.50 11.34
CA ALA A 23 -7.57 41.64 10.88
C ALA A 23 -6.06 41.41 10.87
N GLN A 24 -5.51 40.74 11.87
CA GLN A 24 -4.09 40.35 11.90
C GLN A 24 -3.74 39.46 10.71
N MET A 25 -4.55 38.42 10.44
CA MET A 25 -4.30 37.50 9.31
C MET A 25 -4.44 38.20 7.95
N VAL A 26 -5.38 39.09 7.78
CA VAL A 26 -5.52 39.94 6.57
C VAL A 26 -4.30 40.85 6.40
N ALA A 27 -3.75 41.38 7.49
CA ALA A 27 -2.53 42.20 7.49
C ALA A 27 -1.23 41.38 7.23
N GLY A 28 -1.32 40.06 7.16
CA GLY A 28 -0.19 39.17 6.90
C GLY A 28 0.52 38.67 8.16
N GLU A 29 -0.11 38.81 9.32
CA GLU A 29 0.42 38.34 10.60
C GLU A 29 -0.28 37.04 11.03
N LEU A 30 0.48 36.07 11.53
CA LEU A 30 -0.07 34.84 12.09
C LEU A 30 -0.34 34.99 13.60
N PRO A 31 -1.62 35.06 14.03
CA PRO A 31 -1.93 35.18 15.46
C PRO A 31 -1.45 33.94 16.24
N GLN A 32 -0.88 34.17 17.42
CA GLN A 32 -0.35 33.10 18.26
C GLN A 32 -1.43 32.10 18.70
N ASP A 33 -2.67 32.57 18.92
CA ASP A 33 -3.85 31.75 19.24
C ASP A 33 -4.23 30.78 18.12
N ILE A 34 -3.81 31.05 16.87
CA ILE A 34 -4.06 30.22 15.70
C ILE A 34 -2.84 29.35 15.38
N ALA A 35 -1.62 29.86 15.52
CA ALA A 35 -0.38 29.19 15.15
C ALA A 35 -0.25 27.77 15.74
N GLY A 36 -0.58 27.58 17.02
CA GLY A 36 -0.53 26.27 17.69
C GLY A 36 -1.67 25.31 17.32
N ARG A 37 -2.69 25.76 16.58
CA ARG A 37 -3.93 24.99 16.32
C ARG A 37 -4.24 24.86 14.83
N VAL A 38 -3.31 25.18 13.95
CA VAL A 38 -3.51 25.24 12.49
C VAL A 38 -4.12 23.97 11.92
N TYR A 39 -3.53 22.82 12.23
CA TYR A 39 -4.04 21.53 11.71
C TYR A 39 -5.38 21.13 12.32
N GLU A 40 -5.63 21.45 13.59
CA GLU A 40 -6.94 21.25 14.22
C GLU A 40 -8.01 22.07 13.49
N LEU A 41 -7.74 23.36 13.27
CA LEU A 41 -8.66 24.28 12.59
C LEU A 41 -8.92 23.91 11.12
N LEU A 42 -7.93 23.30 10.44
CA LEU A 42 -8.06 22.93 9.03
C LEU A 42 -8.65 21.52 8.82
N LEU A 43 -8.35 20.54 9.73
CA LEU A 43 -8.76 19.15 9.56
C LEU A 43 -10.05 18.79 10.29
N LYS A 44 -10.19 19.24 11.54
CA LYS A 44 -11.35 18.92 12.41
C LYS A 44 -11.82 20.16 13.17
N PRO A 45 -12.28 21.20 12.45
CA PRO A 45 -12.60 22.46 13.09
C PRO A 45 -13.83 22.33 14.00
N ASP A 46 -13.74 22.93 15.20
CA ASP A 46 -14.94 23.38 15.89
C ASP A 46 -15.46 24.66 15.20
N LYS A 47 -16.49 24.47 14.37
CA LYS A 47 -17.09 25.58 13.59
C LYS A 47 -17.69 26.69 14.45
N ASN A 48 -17.84 26.47 15.76
CA ASN A 48 -18.31 27.45 16.71
C ASN A 48 -17.19 28.26 17.35
N SER A 49 -15.94 27.79 17.27
CA SER A 49 -14.80 28.47 17.86
C SER A 49 -14.55 29.84 17.24
N THR A 50 -14.07 30.77 18.04
CA THR A 50 -13.72 32.13 17.62
C THR A 50 -12.59 32.10 16.61
N GLU A 51 -11.61 31.24 16.78
CA GLU A 51 -10.44 31.08 15.93
C GLU A 51 -10.83 30.58 14.53
N TRP A 52 -11.72 29.56 14.44
CA TRP A 52 -12.17 29.05 13.15
C TRP A 52 -12.98 30.10 12.38
N LYS A 53 -13.87 30.82 13.07
CA LYS A 53 -14.66 31.92 12.46
C LYS A 53 -13.74 33.05 11.98
N ALA A 54 -12.75 33.43 12.77
CA ALA A 54 -11.78 34.46 12.41
C ALA A 54 -10.96 34.05 11.17
N LEU A 55 -10.52 32.79 11.10
CA LEU A 55 -9.80 32.24 9.95
C LEU A 55 -10.66 32.29 8.66
N ASN A 56 -11.93 31.91 8.76
CA ASN A 56 -12.82 31.94 7.59
C ASN A 56 -13.16 33.37 7.16
N ASP A 57 -13.32 34.30 8.10
CA ASP A 57 -13.52 35.71 7.78
C ASP A 57 -12.31 36.29 7.04
N ALA A 58 -11.11 36.06 7.56
CA ALA A 58 -9.88 36.51 6.93
C ALA A 58 -9.68 35.88 5.54
N ALA A 59 -9.89 34.57 5.42
CA ALA A 59 -9.78 33.84 4.16
C ALA A 59 -10.78 34.39 3.10
N SER A 60 -12.01 34.67 3.51
CA SER A 60 -13.03 35.27 2.65
C SER A 60 -12.66 36.68 2.20
N GLU A 61 -12.13 37.50 3.09
CA GLU A 61 -11.71 38.88 2.79
C GLU A 61 -10.57 38.91 1.78
N VAL A 62 -9.57 38.02 1.93
CA VAL A 62 -8.44 37.93 0.99
C VAL A 62 -8.73 37.03 -0.21
N ARG A 63 -9.93 36.47 -0.32
CA ARG A 63 -10.39 35.60 -1.42
C ARG A 63 -9.49 34.36 -1.62
N MET A 64 -9.11 33.72 -0.52
CA MET A 64 -8.33 32.49 -0.49
C MET A 64 -9.07 31.40 0.31
N SER A 65 -8.70 30.13 0.10
CA SER A 65 -9.11 29.10 1.05
C SER A 65 -8.35 29.26 2.38
N PRO A 66 -8.92 28.80 3.51
CA PRO A 66 -8.24 28.82 4.79
C PRO A 66 -6.82 28.19 4.76
N LEU A 67 -6.65 27.06 4.06
CA LEU A 67 -5.35 26.42 3.89
C LEU A 67 -4.35 27.31 3.16
N ARG A 68 -4.75 27.90 2.03
CA ARG A 68 -3.87 28.79 1.25
C ARG A 68 -3.48 30.04 2.03
N LEU A 69 -4.38 30.56 2.85
CA LEU A 69 -4.07 31.66 3.75
C LEU A 69 -3.04 31.23 4.80
N MET A 70 -3.21 30.05 5.43
CA MET A 70 -2.25 29.54 6.42
C MET A 70 -0.87 29.28 5.81
N MET A 71 -0.80 28.81 4.56
CA MET A 71 0.47 28.68 3.84
C MET A 71 1.11 30.05 3.57
N LYS A 72 0.33 31.02 3.14
CA LYS A 72 0.82 32.37 2.90
C LYS A 72 1.37 33.04 4.16
N LEU A 73 0.76 32.75 5.31
CA LEU A 73 1.22 33.24 6.63
C LEU A 73 2.38 32.41 7.22
N GLY A 74 2.86 31.37 6.51
CA GLY A 74 3.97 30.53 6.95
C GLY A 74 3.60 29.49 8.04
N ALA A 75 2.30 29.34 8.34
CA ALA A 75 1.83 28.35 9.32
C ALA A 75 1.87 26.91 8.80
N VAL A 76 1.78 26.75 7.49
CA VAL A 76 2.00 25.48 6.77
C VAL A 76 3.12 25.77 5.77
N PRO A 77 4.29 25.10 5.89
CA PRO A 77 5.49 25.45 5.11
C PRO A 77 5.31 25.27 3.60
N ASP A 78 4.72 24.14 3.20
CA ASP A 78 4.53 23.76 1.80
C ASP A 78 3.41 22.72 1.64
N ALA A 79 3.04 22.42 0.40
CA ALA A 79 1.99 21.46 0.08
C ALA A 79 2.36 20.03 0.44
N PHE A 80 3.64 19.62 0.29
CA PHE A 80 4.09 18.29 0.68
C PHE A 80 3.89 18.06 2.18
N THR A 81 4.41 18.98 3.00
CA THR A 81 4.22 18.96 4.46
C THR A 81 2.74 18.92 4.84
N TRP A 82 1.90 19.71 4.17
CA TRP A 82 0.46 19.66 4.39
C TRP A 82 -0.13 18.26 4.14
N HIS A 83 0.16 17.64 3.01
CA HIS A 83 -0.39 16.32 2.68
C HIS A 83 0.06 15.26 3.66
N VAL A 84 1.35 15.23 3.99
CA VAL A 84 1.95 14.25 4.89
C VAL A 84 1.43 14.42 6.32
N GLU A 85 1.50 15.63 6.87
CA GLU A 85 1.04 15.90 8.24
C GLU A 85 -0.46 15.68 8.40
N SER A 86 -1.27 16.09 7.42
CA SER A 86 -2.71 15.86 7.43
C SER A 86 -3.04 14.38 7.46
N PHE A 87 -2.35 13.59 6.64
CA PHE A 87 -2.51 12.14 6.61
C PHE A 87 -2.18 11.50 7.96
N TYR A 88 -1.01 11.81 8.53
CA TYR A 88 -0.61 11.21 9.81
C TYR A 88 -1.49 11.65 10.97
N ARG A 89 -1.86 12.92 11.06
CA ARG A 89 -2.76 13.41 12.12
C ARG A 89 -4.15 12.78 12.06
N THR A 90 -4.60 12.43 10.86
CA THR A 90 -5.91 11.79 10.66
C THR A 90 -5.86 10.29 10.94
N ASN A 91 -4.85 9.59 10.42
CA ASN A 91 -4.81 8.12 10.43
C ASN A 91 -3.94 7.53 11.54
N PHE A 92 -3.03 8.32 12.11
CA PHE A 92 -2.14 7.91 13.21
C PHE A 92 -2.29 8.85 14.42
N PRO A 93 -3.48 8.92 15.03
CA PRO A 93 -3.75 9.89 16.12
C PRO A 93 -2.89 9.66 17.37
N LYS A 94 -2.34 8.45 17.54
CA LYS A 94 -1.41 8.07 18.61
C LYS A 94 0.07 8.24 18.23
N GLY A 95 0.34 8.79 17.03
CA GLY A 95 1.69 8.94 16.49
C GLY A 95 2.16 7.72 15.68
N LYS A 96 3.26 7.89 14.93
CA LYS A 96 3.85 6.86 14.06
C LYS A 96 4.70 5.84 14.81
N GLY A 97 5.21 6.17 15.98
CA GLY A 97 6.08 5.31 16.78
C GLY A 97 5.35 4.10 17.36
N PHE A 98 6.12 3.16 17.86
CA PHE A 98 5.65 2.00 18.60
C PHE A 98 6.06 2.12 20.06
N THR A 99 5.24 1.58 20.97
CA THR A 99 5.63 1.45 22.36
C THR A 99 6.68 0.34 22.51
N GLN A 100 7.48 0.41 23.58
CA GLN A 100 8.44 -0.65 23.89
C GLN A 100 7.75 -2.01 24.02
N ALA A 101 6.61 -2.07 24.70
CA ALA A 101 5.84 -3.31 24.86
C ALA A 101 5.32 -3.89 23.53
N ALA A 102 4.97 -3.05 22.55
CA ALA A 102 4.59 -3.51 21.21
C ALA A 102 5.80 -4.05 20.43
N SER A 103 7.00 -3.58 20.73
CA SER A 103 8.25 -3.97 20.07
C SER A 103 8.92 -5.20 20.71
N GLU A 104 8.41 -5.71 21.82
CA GLU A 104 8.90 -6.95 22.43
C GLU A 104 8.45 -8.18 21.64
N VAL A 105 9.42 -8.96 21.16
CA VAL A 105 9.17 -10.15 20.33
C VAL A 105 9.42 -11.40 21.17
N PRO A 106 8.40 -12.23 21.45
CA PRO A 106 8.58 -13.49 22.13
C PRO A 106 9.46 -14.47 21.34
N ALA A 107 10.00 -15.47 22.04
CA ALA A 107 10.68 -16.56 21.36
C ALA A 107 9.69 -17.42 20.56
N ALA A 108 10.12 -17.90 19.38
CA ALA A 108 9.35 -18.87 18.63
C ALA A 108 9.25 -20.21 19.38
N PRO A 109 8.18 -21.01 19.15
CA PRO A 109 8.08 -22.36 19.72
C PRO A 109 9.31 -23.19 19.37
N GLY A 110 9.94 -23.81 20.37
CA GLY A 110 11.20 -24.53 20.21
C GLY A 110 11.07 -25.88 19.48
N ASP A 111 9.87 -26.43 19.44
CA ASP A 111 9.52 -27.73 18.87
C ASP A 111 9.06 -27.71 17.42
N LEU A 112 9.10 -26.55 16.77
CA LEU A 112 8.76 -26.44 15.34
C LEU A 112 9.76 -27.25 14.50
N PRO A 113 9.28 -28.14 13.63
CA PRO A 113 10.15 -28.86 12.70
C PRO A 113 10.83 -27.88 11.73
N GLU A 114 12.07 -28.20 11.39
CA GLU A 114 12.77 -27.48 10.33
C GLU A 114 12.67 -28.25 9.02
N ALA A 115 12.16 -27.60 7.98
CA ALA A 115 12.03 -28.22 6.67
C ALA A 115 13.37 -28.24 5.94
N ALA A 116 13.72 -29.41 5.41
CA ALA A 116 14.90 -29.60 4.57
C ALA A 116 14.59 -29.13 3.12
N VAL A 117 14.43 -27.82 2.91
CA VAL A 117 14.17 -27.22 1.60
C VAL A 117 15.18 -26.12 1.29
N GLU A 118 15.44 -25.91 0.01
CA GLU A 118 16.25 -24.79 -0.47
C GLU A 118 15.30 -23.67 -0.90
N ALA A 119 14.89 -22.84 0.07
CA ALA A 119 13.97 -21.75 -0.17
C ALA A 119 14.69 -20.49 -0.66
N PHE A 120 14.04 -19.74 -1.55
CA PHE A 120 14.48 -18.43 -2.01
C PHE A 120 13.30 -17.49 -2.16
N SER A 121 13.53 -16.20 -2.00
CA SER A 121 12.54 -15.14 -2.28
C SER A 121 12.91 -14.33 -3.51
N VAL A 122 11.94 -13.61 -4.06
CA VAL A 122 12.14 -12.65 -5.14
C VAL A 122 11.46 -11.35 -4.74
N ASP A 123 12.25 -10.35 -4.42
CA ASP A 123 11.79 -9.05 -3.93
C ASP A 123 12.63 -7.93 -4.54
N ASP A 124 12.13 -6.69 -4.50
CA ASP A 124 12.95 -5.53 -4.85
C ASP A 124 14.06 -5.31 -3.81
N SER A 125 15.18 -4.70 -4.23
CA SER A 125 16.32 -4.44 -3.34
C SER A 125 15.98 -3.61 -2.10
N SER A 126 14.91 -2.83 -2.18
CA SER A 126 14.41 -1.98 -1.09
C SER A 126 13.48 -2.70 -0.11
N THR A 127 13.04 -3.92 -0.42
CA THR A 127 12.12 -4.67 0.43
C THR A 127 12.82 -5.10 1.73
N THR A 128 12.23 -4.71 2.86
CA THR A 128 12.69 -5.07 4.21
C THR A 128 11.76 -6.05 4.92
N GLU A 129 10.53 -6.22 4.41
CA GLU A 129 9.52 -7.14 4.92
C GLU A 129 9.31 -8.26 3.90
N ILE A 130 10.12 -9.30 3.98
CA ILE A 130 10.02 -10.46 3.07
C ILE A 130 8.99 -11.42 3.63
N ASP A 131 7.79 -11.37 3.06
CA ASP A 131 6.64 -12.16 3.48
C ASP A 131 6.66 -13.59 2.94
N ASP A 132 7.22 -13.82 1.74
CA ASP A 132 7.12 -15.08 1.02
C ASP A 132 8.45 -15.57 0.45
N ALA A 133 8.56 -16.88 0.34
CA ALA A 133 9.64 -17.59 -0.34
C ALA A 133 9.09 -18.84 -1.02
N ALA A 134 9.82 -19.32 -2.01
CA ALA A 134 9.48 -20.54 -2.73
C ALA A 134 10.59 -21.59 -2.65
N SER A 135 10.24 -22.86 -2.83
CA SER A 135 11.17 -23.95 -2.99
C SER A 135 10.66 -24.98 -3.99
N VAL A 136 11.56 -25.73 -4.60
CA VAL A 136 11.24 -26.86 -5.48
C VAL A 136 12.03 -28.07 -5.03
N THR A 137 11.35 -29.19 -4.83
CA THR A 137 11.98 -30.48 -4.47
C THR A 137 11.51 -31.54 -5.47
N HIS A 138 12.45 -32.11 -6.23
CA HIS A 138 12.13 -33.20 -7.15
C HIS A 138 11.87 -34.49 -6.37
N LEU A 139 10.81 -35.19 -6.77
CA LEU A 139 10.36 -36.44 -6.21
C LEU A 139 10.53 -37.57 -7.24
N ASP A 140 10.41 -38.81 -6.79
CA ASP A 140 10.42 -39.95 -7.71
C ASP A 140 9.15 -39.97 -8.58
N GLY A 141 9.27 -40.55 -9.78
CA GLY A 141 8.15 -40.83 -10.67
C GLY A 141 7.64 -39.60 -11.46
N GLY A 142 8.53 -38.68 -11.84
CA GLY A 142 8.17 -37.51 -12.67
C GLY A 142 7.25 -36.51 -11.95
N ARG A 143 7.50 -36.32 -10.67
CA ARG A 143 6.76 -35.38 -9.82
C ARG A 143 7.71 -34.46 -9.09
N SER A 144 7.25 -33.28 -8.81
CA SER A 144 7.95 -32.32 -7.96
C SER A 144 7.02 -31.76 -6.90
N ARG A 145 7.62 -31.29 -5.82
CA ARG A 145 6.91 -30.61 -4.75
C ARG A 145 7.38 -29.16 -4.70
N ILE A 146 6.47 -28.26 -4.97
CA ILE A 146 6.64 -26.81 -4.80
C ILE A 146 6.29 -26.48 -3.35
N GLY A 147 7.14 -25.72 -2.68
CA GLY A 147 6.85 -25.09 -1.39
C GLY A 147 6.59 -23.60 -1.59
N ILE A 148 5.49 -23.11 -1.04
CA ILE A 148 5.18 -21.69 -0.91
C ILE A 148 5.20 -21.38 0.57
N HIS A 149 6.19 -20.62 1.02
CA HIS A 149 6.48 -20.40 2.43
C HIS A 149 6.15 -18.97 2.80
N ILE A 150 5.27 -18.78 3.77
CA ILE A 150 4.86 -17.45 4.24
C ILE A 150 5.36 -17.22 5.65
N ALA A 151 6.05 -16.11 5.87
CA ALA A 151 6.49 -15.67 7.20
C ALA A 151 5.35 -15.76 8.21
N ALA A 152 5.62 -16.31 9.41
CA ALA A 152 4.56 -16.63 10.37
C ALA A 152 4.61 -15.81 11.66
N PRO A 153 4.44 -14.47 11.61
CA PRO A 153 4.34 -13.67 12.82
C PRO A 153 3.18 -14.09 13.73
N ALA A 154 2.11 -14.65 13.17
CA ALA A 154 0.96 -15.12 13.93
C ALA A 154 1.27 -16.24 14.94
N LEU A 155 2.33 -17.02 14.70
CA LEU A 155 2.78 -18.08 15.63
C LEU A 155 3.28 -17.52 16.96
N ILE A 156 3.85 -16.32 16.94
CA ILE A 156 4.49 -15.69 18.11
C ILE A 156 3.79 -14.41 18.56
N MET A 157 2.73 -13.99 17.85
CA MET A 157 1.89 -12.83 18.16
C MET A 157 0.48 -13.30 18.53
N PRO A 158 0.18 -13.58 19.79
CA PRO A 158 -1.17 -13.97 20.22
C PRO A 158 -2.19 -12.88 19.92
N ARG A 159 -3.42 -13.28 19.55
CA ARG A 159 -4.56 -12.37 19.44
C ARG A 159 -4.74 -11.59 20.75
N GLY A 160 -4.90 -10.27 20.66
CA GLY A 160 -5.10 -9.38 21.81
C GLY A 160 -3.81 -9.02 22.58
N SER A 161 -2.63 -9.47 22.14
CA SER A 161 -1.35 -8.98 22.69
C SER A 161 -1.13 -7.51 22.34
N VAL A 162 -0.23 -6.83 23.05
CA VAL A 162 0.09 -5.42 22.80
C VAL A 162 0.59 -5.20 21.37
N ALA A 163 1.39 -6.13 20.83
CA ALA A 163 1.85 -6.10 19.46
C ALA A 163 0.69 -6.28 18.45
N ASP A 164 -0.22 -7.22 18.74
CA ASP A 164 -1.42 -7.45 17.91
C ASP A 164 -2.35 -6.22 17.89
N GLU A 165 -2.62 -5.64 19.04
CA GLU A 165 -3.44 -4.41 19.12
C GLU A 165 -2.78 -3.22 18.40
N SER A 166 -1.46 -3.14 18.42
CA SER A 166 -0.69 -2.16 17.67
C SER A 166 -0.83 -2.38 16.16
N ALA A 167 -0.64 -3.62 15.68
CA ALA A 167 -0.83 -3.99 14.28
C ALA A 167 -2.27 -3.75 13.81
N ARG A 168 -3.25 -4.13 14.63
CA ARG A 168 -4.67 -3.89 14.39
C ARG A 168 -5.01 -2.41 14.26
N SER A 169 -4.42 -1.57 15.08
CA SER A 169 -4.67 -0.13 15.02
C SER A 169 -4.16 0.51 13.72
N ARG A 170 -3.21 -0.11 13.05
CA ARG A 170 -2.61 0.33 11.78
C ARG A 170 -3.20 -0.34 10.56
N MET A 171 -3.70 -1.58 10.69
CA MET A 171 -4.31 -2.42 9.66
C MET A 171 -3.39 -2.78 8.50
N SER A 172 -2.51 -1.90 8.06
CA SER A 172 -1.58 -2.14 6.96
C SER A 172 -0.32 -1.29 7.07
N THR A 173 0.74 -1.69 6.40
CA THR A 173 1.85 -0.80 6.06
C THR A 173 1.35 0.20 5.02
N VAL A 174 1.75 1.46 5.15
CA VAL A 174 1.45 2.49 4.16
C VAL A 174 2.71 2.85 3.38
N TYR A 175 2.56 2.93 2.09
CA TYR A 175 3.62 3.29 1.14
C TYR A 175 3.27 4.58 0.42
N ALA A 176 4.30 5.37 0.11
CA ALA A 176 4.22 6.48 -0.85
C ALA A 176 5.65 6.74 -1.36
N PRO A 177 5.85 7.39 -2.50
CA PRO A 177 7.20 7.67 -2.98
C PRO A 177 8.04 8.39 -1.91
N GLY A 178 9.20 7.79 -1.55
CA GLY A 178 10.06 8.27 -0.48
C GLY A 178 9.53 8.09 0.95
N MET A 179 8.47 7.31 1.15
CA MET A 179 7.85 7.15 2.48
C MET A 179 7.35 5.73 2.71
N LYS A 180 7.62 5.22 3.91
CA LYS A 180 7.10 3.93 4.39
C LYS A 180 6.75 4.04 5.88
N THR A 181 5.59 3.56 6.25
CA THR A 181 5.18 3.44 7.66
C THR A 181 4.66 2.05 7.91
N THR A 182 5.42 1.24 8.63
CA THR A 182 5.17 -0.19 8.79
C THR A 182 3.99 -0.49 9.71
N MET A 183 3.31 -1.59 9.45
CA MET A 183 2.29 -2.14 10.33
C MET A 183 2.90 -2.69 11.63
N LEU A 184 4.03 -3.36 11.51
CA LEU A 184 4.76 -3.98 12.62
C LEU A 184 5.98 -3.15 13.01
N PRO A 185 6.41 -3.21 14.29
CA PRO A 185 7.72 -2.70 14.71
C PRO A 185 8.87 -3.39 13.98
N GLU A 186 9.96 -2.67 13.78
CA GLU A 186 11.17 -3.19 13.14
C GLU A 186 11.68 -4.49 13.79
N SER A 187 11.65 -4.59 15.12
CA SER A 187 12.03 -5.80 15.86
C SER A 187 11.22 -7.05 15.46
N TRP A 188 9.94 -6.88 15.13
CA TRP A 188 9.10 -7.97 14.62
C TRP A 188 9.47 -8.34 13.20
N ILE A 189 9.71 -7.34 12.34
CA ILE A 189 10.14 -7.55 10.95
C ILE A 189 11.46 -8.29 10.93
N GLU A 190 12.48 -7.81 11.64
CA GLU A 190 13.80 -8.46 11.75
C GLU A 190 13.72 -9.92 12.24
N ARG A 191 12.75 -10.23 13.10
CA ARG A 191 12.59 -11.56 13.69
C ARG A 191 11.82 -12.53 12.81
N THR A 192 10.94 -12.04 11.96
CA THR A 192 9.98 -12.87 11.21
C THR A 192 10.09 -12.77 9.70
N SER A 193 10.79 -11.78 9.16
CA SER A 193 11.09 -11.67 7.73
C SER A 193 11.91 -12.84 7.23
N LEU A 194 11.62 -13.31 6.03
CA LEU A 194 12.30 -14.44 5.38
C LEU A 194 13.65 -14.02 4.77
N ASP A 195 14.52 -13.45 5.60
CA ASP A 195 15.83 -12.96 5.18
C ASP A 195 16.81 -14.11 4.93
N GLU A 196 17.70 -13.89 3.96
CA GLU A 196 18.76 -14.85 3.59
C GLU A 196 19.61 -15.25 4.80
N GLY A 197 19.84 -16.56 4.94
CA GLY A 197 20.62 -17.16 6.01
C GLY A 197 19.90 -17.27 7.36
N LYS A 198 18.69 -16.72 7.50
CA LYS A 198 17.90 -16.86 8.72
C LYS A 198 17.01 -18.10 8.69
N CYS A 199 16.92 -18.78 9.84
CA CYS A 199 15.96 -19.85 10.07
C CYS A 199 14.76 -19.27 10.83
N VAL A 200 13.62 -19.16 10.18
CA VAL A 200 12.44 -18.46 10.70
C VAL A 200 11.17 -19.30 10.61
N PRO A 201 10.21 -19.12 11.53
CA PRO A 201 8.90 -19.77 11.47
C PRO A 201 8.12 -19.32 10.23
N CYS A 202 7.48 -20.28 9.58
CA CYS A 202 6.61 -20.04 8.43
C CYS A 202 5.39 -20.97 8.43
N VAL A 203 4.39 -20.57 7.65
CA VAL A 203 3.31 -21.44 7.19
C VAL A 203 3.61 -21.80 5.74
N SER A 204 3.82 -23.07 5.48
CA SER A 204 4.17 -23.59 4.15
C SER A 204 2.96 -24.27 3.51
N LEU A 205 2.68 -23.91 2.26
CA LEU A 205 1.81 -24.66 1.37
C LEU A 205 2.68 -25.50 0.43
N TYR A 206 2.63 -26.82 0.58
CA TYR A 206 3.28 -27.74 -0.35
C TYR A 206 2.32 -28.20 -1.42
N VAL A 207 2.76 -28.14 -2.66
CA VAL A 207 1.97 -28.49 -3.84
C VAL A 207 2.74 -29.56 -4.61
N THR A 208 2.20 -30.77 -4.68
CA THR A 208 2.76 -31.83 -5.52
C THR A 208 2.19 -31.70 -6.92
N VAL A 209 3.07 -31.64 -7.91
CA VAL A 209 2.70 -31.48 -9.31
C VAL A 209 3.35 -32.57 -10.16
N ASP A 210 2.72 -32.84 -11.28
CA ASP A 210 3.30 -33.63 -12.37
C ASP A 210 4.30 -32.77 -13.16
N ASP A 211 5.51 -33.26 -13.38
CA ASP A 211 6.61 -32.49 -13.98
C ASP A 211 6.40 -32.16 -15.46
N GLU A 212 5.60 -32.93 -16.17
CA GLU A 212 5.34 -32.74 -17.59
C GLU A 212 4.18 -31.77 -17.82
N THR A 213 3.08 -32.00 -17.12
CA THR A 213 1.81 -31.27 -17.33
C THR A 213 1.60 -30.08 -16.40
N MET A 214 2.39 -29.96 -15.33
CA MET A 214 2.19 -29.01 -14.22
C MET A 214 0.84 -29.16 -13.51
N ALA A 215 0.18 -30.30 -13.67
CA ALA A 215 -1.09 -30.59 -13.02
C ALA A 215 -0.89 -30.80 -11.51
N VAL A 216 -1.70 -30.12 -10.71
CA VAL A 216 -1.68 -30.25 -9.26
C VAL A 216 -2.30 -31.59 -8.86
N GLN A 217 -1.55 -32.41 -8.12
CA GLN A 217 -1.98 -33.71 -7.63
C GLN A 217 -2.47 -33.66 -6.18
N SER A 218 -1.79 -32.87 -5.34
CA SER A 218 -2.16 -32.71 -3.93
C SER A 218 -1.59 -31.42 -3.35
N THR A 219 -2.20 -30.97 -2.26
CA THR A 219 -1.72 -29.85 -1.46
C THR A 219 -1.66 -30.23 0.01
N GLU A 220 -0.70 -29.68 0.74
CA GLU A 220 -0.52 -29.91 2.17
C GLU A 220 -0.06 -28.63 2.84
N THR A 221 -0.67 -28.25 3.96
CA THR A 221 -0.24 -27.10 4.77
C THR A 221 0.55 -27.58 5.98
N ARG A 222 1.71 -26.97 6.21
CA ARG A 222 2.58 -27.23 7.37
C ARG A 222 2.96 -25.94 8.09
N VAL A 223 3.10 -26.07 9.41
CA VAL A 223 3.65 -25.03 10.28
C VAL A 223 5.04 -25.49 10.70
N GLU A 224 6.08 -24.77 10.30
CA GLU A 224 7.46 -25.22 10.40
C GLU A 224 8.44 -24.04 10.41
N LYS A 225 9.73 -24.32 10.43
CA LYS A 225 10.79 -23.34 10.17
C LYS A 225 11.46 -23.67 8.85
N ILE A 226 11.87 -22.63 8.15
CA ILE A 226 12.73 -22.76 6.96
C ILE A 226 13.97 -21.90 7.10
N THR A 227 15.06 -22.32 6.44
CA THR A 227 16.24 -21.48 6.22
C THR A 227 16.20 -20.97 4.79
N VAL A 228 16.13 -19.65 4.62
CA VAL A 228 16.14 -19.04 3.29
C VAL A 228 17.57 -19.00 2.77
N LYS A 229 17.77 -19.52 1.57
CA LYS A 229 19.08 -19.66 0.96
C LYS A 229 19.49 -18.42 0.15
N HIS A 230 18.55 -17.81 -0.55
CA HIS A 230 18.77 -16.61 -1.36
C HIS A 230 17.58 -15.66 -1.28
N ASN A 231 17.88 -14.38 -1.13
CA ASN A 231 16.92 -13.32 -1.44
C ASN A 231 17.31 -12.70 -2.79
N LEU A 232 16.69 -13.17 -3.85
CA LEU A 232 16.91 -12.66 -5.20
C LEU A 232 16.30 -11.26 -5.30
N ARG A 233 17.04 -10.33 -5.91
CA ARG A 233 16.59 -8.97 -6.07
C ARG A 233 16.09 -8.74 -7.49
N TYR A 234 14.77 -8.59 -7.63
CA TYR A 234 14.08 -8.45 -8.90
C TYR A 234 14.75 -7.38 -9.79
N ASP A 235 14.94 -6.18 -9.24
CA ASP A 235 15.51 -5.02 -9.92
C ASP A 235 16.96 -5.24 -10.42
N LEU A 236 17.65 -6.26 -9.91
CA LEU A 236 19.01 -6.60 -10.34
C LEU A 236 19.07 -7.72 -11.39
N ILE A 237 18.06 -8.58 -11.47
CA ILE A 237 18.13 -9.79 -12.30
C ILE A 237 17.04 -9.90 -13.37
N HIS A 238 15.99 -9.04 -13.33
CA HIS A 238 14.82 -9.19 -14.22
C HIS A 238 15.18 -9.11 -15.70
N GLU A 239 16.19 -8.30 -16.08
CA GLU A 239 16.65 -8.18 -17.46
C GLU A 239 17.32 -9.45 -17.99
N GLU A 240 17.90 -10.28 -17.10
CA GLU A 240 18.50 -11.57 -17.48
C GLU A 240 17.47 -12.70 -17.52
N VAL A 241 16.39 -12.58 -16.74
CA VAL A 241 15.36 -13.62 -16.60
C VAL A 241 14.25 -13.38 -17.64
N THR A 242 14.57 -13.67 -18.90
CA THR A 242 13.62 -13.58 -19.99
C THR A 242 13.01 -14.94 -20.33
N PRO A 243 11.84 -14.99 -21.00
CA PRO A 243 11.25 -16.23 -21.49
C PRO A 243 12.24 -17.06 -22.33
N GLU A 244 12.98 -16.41 -23.22
CA GLU A 244 13.95 -17.05 -24.10
C GLU A 244 15.12 -17.65 -23.31
N ALA A 245 15.64 -16.94 -22.30
CA ALA A 245 16.73 -17.44 -21.47
C ALA A 245 16.31 -18.65 -20.62
N ILE A 246 15.06 -18.64 -20.14
CA ILE A 246 14.48 -19.77 -19.40
C ILE A 246 14.33 -20.99 -20.34
N GLU A 247 13.72 -20.80 -21.51
CA GLU A 247 13.45 -21.89 -22.47
C GLU A 247 14.73 -22.50 -23.05
N ASN A 248 15.75 -21.69 -23.28
CA ASN A 248 17.04 -22.13 -23.78
C ASN A 248 17.97 -22.68 -22.68
N GLY A 249 17.57 -22.58 -21.39
CA GLY A 249 18.39 -23.02 -20.26
C GLY A 249 19.70 -22.23 -20.10
N THR A 250 19.69 -20.95 -20.47
CA THR A 250 20.87 -20.07 -20.46
C THR A 250 20.95 -19.14 -19.26
N LEU A 251 20.01 -19.26 -18.31
CA LEU A 251 20.03 -18.47 -17.08
C LEU A 251 21.30 -18.72 -16.27
N THR A 252 21.93 -17.65 -15.80
CA THR A 252 23.13 -17.69 -14.96
C THR A 252 22.87 -17.23 -13.51
N VAL A 253 21.64 -16.77 -13.23
CA VAL A 253 21.24 -16.31 -11.90
C VAL A 253 21.14 -17.48 -10.90
N PRO A 254 21.27 -17.23 -9.59
CA PRO A 254 20.99 -18.26 -8.59
C PRO A 254 19.57 -18.82 -8.72
N CYS A 255 19.36 -20.08 -8.39
CA CYS A 255 18.07 -20.77 -8.50
C CYS A 255 17.49 -20.82 -9.92
N ALA A 256 18.32 -20.74 -10.96
CA ALA A 256 17.89 -20.73 -12.36
C ALA A 256 16.98 -21.90 -12.73
N HIS A 257 17.29 -23.10 -12.21
CA HIS A 257 16.50 -24.31 -12.47
C HIS A 257 15.11 -24.22 -11.81
N GLU A 258 15.05 -23.79 -10.56
CA GLU A 258 13.83 -23.60 -9.78
C GLU A 258 12.97 -22.50 -10.40
N ILE A 259 13.56 -21.38 -10.82
CA ILE A 259 12.88 -20.29 -11.53
C ILE A 259 12.23 -20.84 -12.82
N GLY A 260 12.96 -21.60 -13.62
CA GLY A 260 12.42 -22.20 -14.84
C GLY A 260 11.26 -23.16 -14.57
N PHE A 261 11.34 -23.95 -13.50
CA PHE A 261 10.26 -24.85 -13.09
C PHE A 261 9.03 -24.07 -12.62
N LEU A 262 9.22 -23.10 -11.74
CA LEU A 262 8.13 -22.28 -11.20
C LEU A 262 7.48 -21.41 -12.27
N TRP A 263 8.24 -20.93 -13.23
CA TRP A 263 7.67 -20.19 -14.38
C TRP A 263 6.75 -21.07 -15.25
N ARG A 264 7.12 -22.35 -15.48
CA ARG A 264 6.22 -23.30 -16.16
C ARG A 264 4.94 -23.54 -15.36
N PHE A 265 5.08 -23.71 -14.05
CA PHE A 265 3.93 -23.85 -13.14
C PHE A 265 3.04 -22.59 -13.20
N ALA A 266 3.63 -21.41 -13.11
CA ALA A 266 2.93 -20.13 -13.19
C ALA A 266 2.15 -19.96 -14.50
N LYS A 267 2.77 -20.28 -15.65
CA LYS A 267 2.07 -20.25 -16.95
C LYS A 267 0.87 -21.20 -16.99
N ALA A 268 0.99 -22.39 -16.41
CA ALA A 268 -0.12 -23.33 -16.34
C ALA A 268 -1.26 -22.81 -15.44
N ARG A 269 -0.94 -22.18 -14.30
CA ARG A 269 -1.96 -21.58 -13.41
C ARG A 269 -2.64 -20.38 -14.06
N LEU A 270 -1.87 -19.52 -14.72
CA LEU A 270 -2.42 -18.38 -15.47
C LEU A 270 -3.40 -18.88 -16.54
N ALA A 271 -3.04 -19.87 -17.34
CA ALA A 271 -3.91 -20.41 -18.39
C ALA A 271 -5.26 -20.93 -17.82
N GLU A 272 -5.24 -21.63 -16.68
CA GLU A 272 -6.46 -22.07 -16.00
C GLU A 272 -7.33 -20.89 -15.52
N ARG A 273 -6.70 -19.84 -15.02
CA ARG A 273 -7.41 -18.65 -14.56
C ARG A 273 -8.01 -17.87 -15.72
N GLU A 274 -7.28 -17.74 -16.84
CA GLU A 274 -7.75 -17.09 -18.07
C GLU A 274 -8.93 -17.83 -18.68
N GLU A 275 -8.89 -19.17 -18.72
CA GLU A 275 -10.01 -19.99 -19.16
C GLU A 275 -11.25 -19.73 -18.31
N ARG A 276 -11.09 -19.73 -16.97
CA ARG A 276 -12.20 -19.48 -16.03
C ARG A 276 -12.74 -18.05 -16.13
N ARG A 277 -11.87 -17.08 -16.34
CA ARG A 277 -12.22 -15.67 -16.47
C ARG A 277 -12.82 -15.34 -17.85
N GLY A 278 -12.51 -16.15 -18.87
CA GLY A 278 -12.96 -15.97 -20.23
C GLY A 278 -12.25 -14.88 -21.02
N ARG A 279 -11.12 -14.38 -20.51
CA ARG A 279 -10.26 -13.38 -21.18
C ARG A 279 -8.81 -13.53 -20.75
N PRO A 280 -7.84 -13.19 -21.64
CA PRO A 280 -6.42 -13.23 -21.29
C PRO A 280 -6.06 -12.16 -20.26
N GLU A 281 -4.93 -12.37 -19.58
CA GLU A 281 -4.27 -11.34 -18.79
C GLU A 281 -3.64 -10.31 -19.73
N GLN A 282 -3.72 -9.04 -19.36
CA GLN A 282 -3.00 -8.00 -20.10
C GLN A 282 -1.52 -8.04 -19.72
N THR A 283 -0.69 -8.49 -20.63
CA THR A 283 0.77 -8.54 -20.50
C THR A 283 1.43 -7.46 -21.35
N GLY A 284 2.66 -7.07 -20.98
CA GLY A 284 3.44 -6.08 -21.73
C GLY A 284 3.14 -4.62 -21.41
N ARG A 285 2.07 -4.33 -20.66
CA ARG A 285 1.82 -2.99 -20.14
C ARG A 285 2.93 -2.59 -19.16
N ILE A 286 3.39 -1.34 -19.27
CA ILE A 286 4.38 -0.79 -18.35
C ILE A 286 3.66 -0.06 -17.23
N ASP A 287 3.85 -0.52 -16.00
CA ASP A 287 3.45 0.21 -14.80
C ASP A 287 4.55 1.21 -14.45
N TRP A 288 4.20 2.48 -14.50
CA TRP A 288 5.12 3.56 -14.19
C TRP A 288 5.07 3.93 -12.73
N TYR A 289 6.23 4.15 -12.13
CA TYR A 289 6.38 4.59 -10.76
C TYR A 289 7.54 5.56 -10.59
N LEU A 290 7.60 6.21 -9.45
CA LEU A 290 8.58 7.24 -9.17
C LEU A 290 9.41 6.85 -7.97
N GLU A 291 10.73 6.95 -8.11
CA GLU A 291 11.69 6.81 -7.02
C GLU A 291 12.30 8.16 -6.69
N LEU A 292 12.60 8.37 -5.41
CA LEU A 292 13.25 9.57 -4.94
C LEU A 292 14.70 9.23 -4.57
N GLU A 293 15.67 9.91 -5.16
CA GLU A 293 17.09 9.74 -4.88
C GLU A 293 17.67 11.03 -4.32
N GLY A 294 18.52 10.92 -3.28
CA GLY A 294 19.11 12.06 -2.62
C GLY A 294 18.17 12.77 -1.65
N GLU A 295 18.63 13.88 -1.08
CA GLU A 295 17.92 14.65 -0.06
C GLU A 295 18.06 16.15 -0.26
N GLY A 296 17.11 16.92 0.25
CA GLY A 296 17.13 18.37 0.23
C GLY A 296 17.25 18.93 -1.18
N GLU A 297 18.26 19.76 -1.42
CA GLU A 297 18.53 20.37 -2.73
C GLU A 297 19.05 19.36 -3.78
N ASN A 298 19.53 18.20 -3.34
CA ASN A 298 20.01 17.12 -4.21
C ASN A 298 18.93 16.08 -4.50
N LEU A 299 17.71 16.27 -4.01
CA LEU A 299 16.60 15.37 -4.28
C LEU A 299 16.32 15.31 -5.78
N ARG A 300 16.35 14.13 -6.34
CA ARG A 300 16.02 13.85 -7.73
C ARG A 300 14.92 12.82 -7.83
N ILE A 301 13.96 13.07 -8.70
CA ILE A 301 12.85 12.17 -8.97
C ILE A 301 13.22 11.36 -10.21
N ILE A 302 13.21 10.04 -10.06
CA ILE A 302 13.52 9.10 -11.14
C ILE A 302 12.23 8.39 -11.54
N ARG A 303 11.91 8.46 -12.82
CA ARG A 303 10.79 7.70 -13.40
C ARG A 303 11.29 6.33 -13.82
N LYS A 304 10.61 5.29 -13.35
CA LYS A 304 10.89 3.90 -13.73
C LYS A 304 9.61 3.23 -14.25
N GLY A 305 9.79 2.25 -15.11
CA GLY A 305 8.72 1.42 -15.62
C GLY A 305 9.00 -0.05 -15.35
N ARG A 306 7.96 -0.82 -15.05
CA ARG A 306 8.01 -2.28 -14.89
C ARG A 306 6.98 -2.90 -15.81
N ALA A 307 7.42 -3.77 -16.69
CA ALA A 307 6.52 -4.46 -17.61
C ALA A 307 5.75 -5.57 -16.88
N ARG A 308 4.44 -5.61 -17.05
CA ARG A 308 3.61 -6.68 -16.49
C ARG A 308 3.85 -7.99 -17.23
N GLY A 309 3.87 -9.08 -16.47
CA GLY A 309 3.98 -10.43 -17.01
C GLY A 309 5.41 -10.85 -17.35
N GLU A 310 6.42 -10.13 -16.88
CA GLU A 310 7.79 -10.63 -16.86
C GLU A 310 7.86 -11.94 -16.06
N PRO A 311 8.77 -12.87 -16.40
CA PRO A 311 8.79 -14.19 -15.79
C PRO A 311 8.83 -14.22 -14.27
N LEU A 312 9.63 -13.36 -13.64
CA LEU A 312 9.72 -13.27 -12.18
C LEU A 312 8.43 -12.74 -11.54
N ASP A 313 7.82 -11.71 -12.15
CA ASP A 313 6.54 -11.16 -11.69
C ASP A 313 5.43 -12.19 -11.79
N LEU A 314 5.32 -12.83 -12.95
CA LEU A 314 4.31 -13.87 -13.19
C LEU A 314 4.48 -15.02 -12.20
N MET A 315 5.71 -15.46 -11.97
CA MET A 315 6.03 -16.54 -11.04
C MET A 315 5.54 -16.20 -9.62
N VAL A 316 5.94 -15.05 -9.09
CA VAL A 316 5.55 -14.65 -7.73
C VAL A 316 4.04 -14.44 -7.63
N ALA A 317 3.44 -13.70 -8.57
CA ALA A 317 2.01 -13.44 -8.56
C ALA A 317 1.18 -14.72 -8.58
N GLU A 318 1.51 -15.69 -9.46
CA GLU A 318 0.76 -16.95 -9.55
C GLU A 318 0.96 -17.84 -8.32
N LEU A 319 2.13 -17.86 -7.70
CA LEU A 319 2.34 -18.57 -6.44
C LEU A 319 1.48 -17.98 -5.31
N MET A 320 1.41 -16.65 -5.22
CA MET A 320 0.59 -15.95 -4.20
C MET A 320 -0.90 -16.13 -4.46
N ILE A 321 -1.35 -16.01 -5.71
CA ILE A 321 -2.74 -16.25 -6.08
C ILE A 321 -3.13 -17.70 -5.77
N PHE A 322 -2.26 -18.65 -6.11
CA PHE A 322 -2.49 -20.07 -5.84
C PHE A 322 -2.60 -20.34 -4.33
N ALA A 323 -1.70 -19.80 -3.52
CA ALA A 323 -1.74 -19.97 -2.06
C ALA A 323 -3.00 -19.36 -1.45
N ASN A 324 -3.32 -18.11 -1.78
CA ASN A 324 -4.51 -17.41 -1.30
C ASN A 324 -5.81 -18.11 -1.71
N SER A 325 -5.85 -18.66 -2.93
CA SER A 325 -7.01 -19.41 -3.43
C SER A 325 -7.15 -20.77 -2.73
N THR A 326 -6.05 -21.49 -2.60
CA THR A 326 -6.02 -22.82 -1.95
C THR A 326 -6.40 -22.73 -0.48
N TRP A 327 -5.79 -21.82 0.26
CA TRP A 327 -6.15 -21.63 1.67
C TRP A 327 -7.56 -21.06 1.85
N GLY A 328 -8.03 -20.21 0.95
CA GLY A 328 -9.42 -19.74 0.98
C GLY A 328 -10.44 -20.88 0.82
N LEU A 329 -10.19 -21.80 -0.11
CA LEU A 329 -11.03 -22.98 -0.28
C LEU A 329 -10.90 -23.95 0.91
N TRP A 330 -9.69 -24.19 1.38
CA TRP A 330 -9.42 -25.09 2.50
C TRP A 330 -10.07 -24.61 3.82
N LEU A 331 -10.02 -23.31 4.13
CA LEU A 331 -10.71 -22.74 5.30
C LEU A 331 -12.23 -22.97 5.22
N GLU A 332 -12.85 -22.80 4.03
CA GLU A 332 -14.26 -23.09 3.82
C GLU A 332 -14.58 -24.58 4.04
N GLU A 333 -13.77 -25.49 3.48
CA GLU A 333 -13.91 -26.93 3.65
C GLU A 333 -13.79 -27.38 5.12
N CYS A 334 -12.83 -26.78 5.85
CA CYS A 334 -12.64 -27.00 7.28
C CYS A 334 -13.71 -26.32 8.14
N LYS A 335 -14.62 -25.54 7.56
CA LYS A 335 -15.61 -24.71 8.27
C LYS A 335 -14.97 -23.75 9.27
N THR A 336 -13.75 -23.32 8.97
CA THR A 336 -13.00 -22.32 9.73
C THR A 336 -13.31 -20.95 9.14
N ALA A 337 -13.67 -19.99 9.97
CA ALA A 337 -13.92 -18.62 9.51
C ALA A 337 -12.67 -18.02 8.83
N GLY A 338 -12.86 -17.33 7.72
CA GLY A 338 -11.80 -16.64 6.98
C GLY A 338 -12.26 -15.27 6.51
N ILE A 339 -11.31 -14.40 6.18
CA ILE A 339 -11.56 -13.11 5.52
C ILE A 339 -11.25 -13.31 4.03
N TYR A 340 -12.29 -13.17 3.21
CA TYR A 340 -12.22 -13.38 1.78
C TYR A 340 -12.25 -12.05 1.03
N ARG A 341 -11.50 -11.98 -0.05
CA ARG A 341 -11.60 -10.90 -1.02
C ARG A 341 -12.33 -11.45 -2.25
N SER A 342 -13.55 -11.01 -2.45
CA SER A 342 -14.41 -11.47 -3.54
C SER A 342 -14.66 -10.33 -4.53
N GLN A 343 -14.80 -10.69 -5.81
CA GLN A 343 -15.18 -9.75 -6.86
C GLN A 343 -16.28 -10.35 -7.70
N ARG A 344 -17.39 -9.62 -7.80
CA ARG A 344 -18.49 -9.91 -8.71
C ARG A 344 -18.90 -8.64 -9.43
N MET A 345 -19.13 -8.72 -10.74
CA MET A 345 -19.59 -7.59 -11.57
C MET A 345 -18.69 -6.35 -11.41
N GLY A 346 -17.36 -6.54 -11.35
CA GLY A 346 -16.37 -5.48 -11.21
C GLY A 346 -16.15 -4.95 -9.79
N ARG A 347 -17.02 -5.24 -8.82
CA ARG A 347 -16.89 -4.78 -7.44
C ARG A 347 -16.10 -5.76 -6.57
N VAL A 348 -14.99 -5.29 -6.02
CA VAL A 348 -14.20 -6.01 -5.02
C VAL A 348 -14.71 -5.69 -3.62
N ARG A 349 -14.76 -6.69 -2.75
CA ARG A 349 -15.17 -6.56 -1.35
C ARG A 349 -14.40 -7.52 -0.46
N MET A 350 -14.05 -7.05 0.72
CA MET A 350 -13.63 -7.92 1.83
C MET A 350 -14.88 -8.44 2.56
N SER A 351 -14.90 -9.72 2.88
CA SER A 351 -16.07 -10.35 3.50
C SER A 351 -15.64 -11.55 4.33
N THR A 352 -16.44 -11.87 5.35
CA THR A 352 -16.34 -13.14 6.09
C THR A 352 -17.05 -14.30 5.38
N SER A 353 -17.78 -14.02 4.31
CA SER A 353 -18.46 -15.01 3.50
C SER A 353 -17.61 -15.40 2.28
N PRO A 354 -17.36 -16.70 2.06
CA PRO A 354 -16.63 -17.16 0.89
C PRO A 354 -17.30 -16.74 -0.43
N GLY A 355 -16.50 -16.30 -1.39
CA GLY A 355 -16.99 -15.90 -2.70
C GLY A 355 -15.90 -15.99 -3.77
N PRO A 356 -16.27 -16.01 -5.07
CA PRO A 356 -15.30 -16.00 -6.17
C PRO A 356 -14.70 -14.63 -6.35
N HIS A 357 -13.52 -14.60 -6.97
CA HIS A 357 -12.90 -13.38 -7.48
C HIS A 357 -12.83 -13.45 -9.01
N ASP A 358 -13.87 -12.91 -9.67
CA ASP A 358 -14.05 -13.03 -11.11
C ASP A 358 -12.89 -12.42 -11.91
N GLY A 359 -12.36 -11.28 -11.47
CA GLY A 359 -11.22 -10.62 -12.11
C GLY A 359 -9.95 -11.44 -12.08
N LEU A 360 -9.71 -12.22 -11.02
CA LEU A 360 -8.57 -13.15 -10.95
C LEU A 360 -8.89 -14.53 -11.54
N GLY A 361 -10.16 -14.86 -11.78
CA GLY A 361 -10.56 -16.18 -12.27
C GLY A 361 -10.38 -17.30 -11.24
N VAL A 362 -10.60 -17.01 -9.96
CA VAL A 362 -10.48 -17.99 -8.85
C VAL A 362 -11.79 -18.18 -8.11
N VAL A 363 -12.00 -19.38 -7.59
CA VAL A 363 -13.27 -19.77 -6.92
C VAL A 363 -13.37 -19.20 -5.52
N ARG A 364 -12.24 -19.10 -4.83
CA ARG A 364 -12.09 -18.50 -3.50
C ARG A 364 -10.79 -17.73 -3.45
N TYR A 365 -10.77 -16.67 -2.68
CA TYR A 365 -9.59 -15.87 -2.52
C TYR A 365 -9.53 -15.25 -1.12
N ALA A 366 -8.57 -15.67 -0.31
CA ALA A 366 -8.39 -15.20 1.06
C ALA A 366 -6.96 -14.69 1.22
N TRP A 367 -6.78 -13.39 1.41
CA TRP A 367 -5.45 -12.82 1.61
C TRP A 367 -4.76 -13.42 2.83
N SER A 368 -3.64 -14.08 2.61
CA SER A 368 -2.89 -14.82 3.64
C SER A 368 -1.37 -14.77 3.41
N THR A 369 -0.92 -14.11 2.35
CA THR A 369 0.47 -14.17 1.89
C THR A 369 1.34 -12.98 2.29
N SER A 370 0.77 -11.97 2.95
CA SER A 370 1.51 -10.78 3.38
C SER A 370 1.24 -10.39 4.84
N PRO A 371 1.45 -11.29 5.81
CA PRO A 371 1.10 -11.06 7.22
C PRO A 371 1.99 -10.03 7.93
N LEU A 372 3.16 -9.69 7.39
CA LEU A 372 4.04 -8.66 7.95
C LEU A 372 3.49 -7.25 7.69
N ARG A 373 2.68 -7.09 6.63
CA ARG A 373 2.24 -5.79 6.16
C ARG A 373 0.73 -5.61 5.99
N ARG A 374 -0.11 -6.65 6.15
CA ARG A 374 -1.58 -6.57 6.12
C ARG A 374 -2.18 -7.34 7.30
N TYR A 375 -3.01 -6.67 8.09
CA TYR A 375 -3.60 -7.28 9.27
C TYR A 375 -4.59 -8.40 8.97
N VAL A 376 -5.32 -8.32 7.87
CA VAL A 376 -6.24 -9.41 7.44
C VAL A 376 -5.49 -10.69 7.10
N ASP A 377 -4.29 -10.60 6.55
CA ASP A 377 -3.42 -11.75 6.30
C ASP A 377 -2.95 -12.38 7.61
N LEU A 378 -2.60 -11.57 8.61
CA LEU A 378 -2.24 -12.03 9.95
C LEU A 378 -3.42 -12.75 10.62
N VAL A 379 -4.64 -12.23 10.46
CA VAL A 379 -5.88 -12.86 10.95
C VAL A 379 -6.12 -14.20 10.26
N ASN A 380 -6.08 -14.24 8.93
CA ASN A 380 -6.24 -15.48 8.16
C ASN A 380 -5.13 -16.50 8.50
N GLN A 381 -3.89 -16.04 8.71
CA GLN A 381 -2.79 -16.91 9.09
C GLN A 381 -3.05 -17.60 10.44
N ARG A 382 -3.63 -16.91 11.43
CA ARG A 382 -4.07 -17.55 12.69
C ARG A 382 -5.07 -18.66 12.45
N GLN A 383 -6.03 -18.43 11.58
CA GLN A 383 -7.05 -19.42 11.22
C GLN A 383 -6.42 -20.63 10.49
N ILE A 384 -5.49 -20.39 9.56
CA ILE A 384 -4.74 -21.44 8.84
C ILE A 384 -3.90 -22.28 9.83
N ILE A 385 -3.21 -21.65 10.76
CA ILE A 385 -2.42 -22.32 11.80
C ILE A 385 -3.30 -23.20 12.68
N CYS A 386 -4.45 -22.70 13.14
CA CYS A 386 -5.40 -23.48 13.94
C CYS A 386 -5.95 -24.66 13.14
N ALA A 387 -6.32 -24.48 11.88
CA ALA A 387 -6.81 -25.54 11.01
C ALA A 387 -5.72 -26.62 10.77
N ALA A 388 -4.47 -26.22 10.53
CA ALA A 388 -3.35 -27.16 10.36
C ALA A 388 -3.04 -27.97 11.62
N ALA A 389 -3.20 -27.37 12.79
CA ALA A 389 -3.02 -28.03 14.07
C ALA A 389 -4.24 -28.83 14.55
N GLY A 390 -5.39 -28.74 13.87
CA GLY A 390 -6.64 -29.34 14.31
C GLY A 390 -7.17 -28.76 15.64
N THR A 391 -6.84 -27.50 15.94
CA THR A 391 -7.26 -26.81 17.16
C THR A 391 -8.47 -25.90 16.91
N ALA A 392 -9.07 -25.38 17.96
CA ALA A 392 -10.16 -24.42 17.85
C ALA A 392 -9.70 -23.16 17.12
N PRO A 393 -10.52 -22.59 16.21
CA PRO A 393 -10.18 -21.37 15.48
C PRO A 393 -9.89 -20.19 16.42
N ALA A 394 -8.94 -19.32 16.05
CA ALA A 394 -8.64 -18.09 16.80
C ALA A 394 -9.81 -17.08 16.75
N TYR A 395 -10.62 -17.15 15.69
CA TYR A 395 -11.84 -16.35 15.50
C TYR A 395 -12.99 -17.28 15.12
N MET A 396 -14.12 -17.12 15.81
CA MET A 396 -15.35 -17.86 15.47
C MET A 396 -16.15 -17.09 14.43
N GLY A 397 -16.90 -17.80 13.58
CA GLY A 397 -17.67 -17.18 12.50
C GLY A 397 -18.76 -16.19 12.96
N ASN A 398 -19.17 -16.23 14.22
CA ASN A 398 -20.12 -15.31 14.85
C ASN A 398 -19.45 -14.26 15.78
N ASP A 399 -18.14 -14.18 15.78
CA ASP A 399 -17.40 -13.20 16.58
C ASP A 399 -17.60 -11.80 16.00
N SER A 400 -18.18 -10.88 16.79
CA SER A 400 -18.40 -9.49 16.38
C SER A 400 -17.08 -8.75 16.09
N ASP A 401 -16.00 -9.13 16.77
CA ASP A 401 -14.67 -8.58 16.57
C ASP A 401 -14.15 -8.91 15.16
N PHE A 402 -14.43 -10.10 14.66
CA PHE A 402 -14.05 -10.53 13.31
C PHE A 402 -14.69 -9.65 12.22
N TYR A 403 -15.98 -9.31 12.34
CA TYR A 403 -16.66 -8.38 11.43
C TYR A 403 -16.11 -6.95 11.54
N THR A 404 -15.79 -6.54 12.76
CA THR A 404 -15.21 -5.20 13.01
C THR A 404 -13.86 -5.06 12.32
N ILE A 405 -13.02 -6.11 12.34
CA ILE A 405 -11.72 -6.11 11.65
C ILE A 405 -11.90 -5.88 10.15
N VAL A 406 -12.83 -6.58 9.50
CA VAL A 406 -13.10 -6.43 8.06
C VAL A 406 -13.48 -4.99 7.72
N SER A 407 -14.44 -4.43 8.44
CA SER A 407 -14.90 -3.06 8.21
C SER A 407 -13.81 -2.00 8.45
N GLN A 408 -13.03 -2.17 9.52
CA GLN A 408 -11.90 -1.28 9.82
C GLN A 408 -10.81 -1.38 8.76
N PHE A 409 -10.50 -2.60 8.31
CA PHE A 409 -9.49 -2.81 7.29
C PHE A 409 -9.86 -2.12 5.98
N GLU A 410 -11.07 -2.32 5.46
CA GLU A 410 -11.51 -1.68 4.21
C GLU A 410 -11.38 -0.16 4.28
N SER A 411 -11.86 0.45 5.37
CA SER A 411 -11.81 1.91 5.56
C SER A 411 -10.38 2.45 5.62
N VAL A 412 -9.50 1.79 6.39
CA VAL A 412 -8.10 2.22 6.56
C VAL A 412 -7.31 1.98 5.28
N TYR A 413 -7.48 0.82 4.66
CA TYR A 413 -6.77 0.46 3.45
C TYR A 413 -7.11 1.39 2.28
N GLU A 414 -8.38 1.79 2.15
CA GLU A 414 -8.78 2.78 1.15
C GLU A 414 -8.14 4.15 1.43
N ALA A 415 -8.14 4.61 2.68
CA ALA A 415 -7.50 5.88 3.05
C ALA A 415 -5.98 5.87 2.74
N TYR A 416 -5.30 4.74 2.97
CA TYR A 416 -3.88 4.57 2.65
C TYR A 416 -3.65 4.55 1.13
N SER A 417 -4.48 3.84 0.39
CA SER A 417 -4.42 3.79 -1.07
C SER A 417 -4.69 5.17 -1.71
N GLU A 418 -5.63 5.93 -1.17
CA GLU A 418 -5.90 7.30 -1.62
C GLU A 418 -4.69 8.21 -1.35
N PHE A 419 -4.08 8.11 -0.17
CA PHE A 419 -2.87 8.86 0.16
C PHE A 419 -1.71 8.50 -0.77
N GLN A 420 -1.47 7.21 -1.01
CA GLN A 420 -0.45 6.73 -1.93
C GLN A 420 -0.65 7.33 -3.33
N ARG A 421 -1.85 7.17 -3.92
CA ARG A 421 -2.18 7.75 -5.24
C ARG A 421 -2.00 9.26 -5.28
N LYS A 422 -2.38 9.96 -4.22
CA LYS A 422 -2.16 11.41 -4.10
C LYS A 422 -0.69 11.77 -4.15
N MET A 423 0.16 11.03 -3.43
CA MET A 423 1.60 11.28 -3.40
C MET A 423 2.29 10.89 -4.72
N GLU A 424 1.85 9.82 -5.37
CA GLU A 424 2.30 9.47 -6.72
C GLU A 424 1.98 10.59 -7.73
N ARG A 425 0.77 11.14 -7.66
CA ARG A 425 0.41 12.31 -8.49
C ARG A 425 1.24 13.55 -8.13
N PHE A 426 1.45 13.82 -6.85
CA PHE A 426 2.27 14.94 -6.38
C PHE A 426 3.69 14.87 -6.96
N TRP A 427 4.34 13.72 -6.85
CA TRP A 427 5.67 13.52 -7.37
C TRP A 427 5.72 13.44 -8.90
N SER A 428 4.66 13.00 -9.56
CA SER A 428 4.52 13.11 -11.03
C SER A 428 4.54 14.56 -11.49
N LEU A 429 3.81 15.45 -10.80
CA LEU A 429 3.85 16.88 -11.08
C LEU A 429 5.26 17.46 -10.86
N LYS A 430 5.90 17.07 -9.76
CA LYS A 430 7.29 17.47 -9.45
C LYS A 430 8.28 16.96 -10.49
N TRP A 431 8.08 15.77 -11.03
CA TRP A 431 8.91 15.23 -12.11
C TRP A 431 8.71 16.03 -13.42
N ILE A 432 7.48 16.36 -13.78
CA ILE A 432 7.19 17.21 -14.96
C ILE A 432 7.89 18.58 -14.81
N GLU A 433 7.85 19.17 -13.62
CA GLU A 433 8.54 20.42 -13.30
C GLU A 433 10.08 20.27 -13.39
N GLN A 434 10.64 19.19 -12.81
CA GLN A 434 12.07 18.85 -12.85
C GLN A 434 12.59 18.72 -14.28
N GLU A 435 11.84 18.02 -15.15
CA GLU A 435 12.23 17.82 -16.56
C GLU A 435 11.91 19.05 -17.44
N GLY A 436 11.26 20.06 -16.90
CA GLY A 436 10.93 21.30 -17.62
C GLY A 436 9.95 21.13 -18.77
N LEU A 437 9.12 20.09 -18.72
CA LEU A 437 8.20 19.74 -19.80
C LEU A 437 7.10 20.80 -19.93
N LYS A 438 6.93 21.32 -21.15
CA LYS A 438 5.87 22.28 -21.50
C LYS A 438 4.71 21.63 -22.21
N GLU A 439 4.95 20.47 -22.77
CA GLU A 439 3.99 19.64 -23.49
C GLU A 439 4.14 18.19 -23.05
N ILE A 440 3.02 17.51 -22.89
CA ILE A 440 2.96 16.11 -22.47
C ILE A 440 1.90 15.37 -23.28
N GLU A 441 2.17 14.11 -23.59
CA GLU A 441 1.20 13.21 -24.21
C GLU A 441 0.32 12.55 -23.16
N ALA A 442 -0.93 12.34 -23.49
CA ALA A 442 -1.90 11.68 -22.65
C ALA A 442 -2.91 10.89 -23.48
N VAL A 443 -3.58 9.95 -22.83
CA VAL A 443 -4.62 9.12 -23.43
C VAL A 443 -5.96 9.44 -22.78
N VAL A 444 -7.00 9.61 -23.58
CA VAL A 444 -8.36 9.84 -23.11
C VAL A 444 -8.93 8.58 -22.50
N ILE A 445 -9.33 8.66 -21.24
CA ILE A 445 -10.00 7.57 -20.53
C ILE A 445 -11.52 7.69 -20.71
N LYS A 446 -12.05 8.87 -20.42
CA LYS A 446 -13.50 9.14 -20.53
C LYS A 446 -13.75 10.65 -20.54
N GLY A 447 -14.34 11.16 -21.60
CA GLY A 447 -14.65 12.59 -21.73
C GLY A 447 -13.40 13.47 -21.65
N ASP A 448 -13.30 14.27 -20.60
CA ASP A 448 -12.15 15.14 -20.32
C ASP A 448 -11.12 14.53 -19.34
N LEU A 449 -11.33 13.28 -18.92
CA LEU A 449 -10.41 12.54 -18.05
C LEU A 449 -9.33 11.89 -18.88
N VAL A 450 -8.08 12.18 -18.58
CA VAL A 450 -6.92 11.68 -19.29
C VAL A 450 -5.91 11.01 -18.36
N ARG A 451 -5.15 10.05 -18.88
CA ARG A 451 -3.96 9.46 -18.25
C ARG A 451 -2.74 10.00 -18.99
N VAL A 452 -1.81 10.60 -18.23
CA VAL A 452 -0.54 11.08 -18.79
C VAL A 452 0.34 9.88 -19.13
N GLU A 453 0.92 9.86 -20.35
CA GLU A 453 1.80 8.78 -20.75
C GLU A 453 3.10 8.76 -19.94
N GLY A 454 3.47 7.57 -19.49
CA GLY A 454 4.69 7.36 -18.74
C GLY A 454 4.67 7.85 -17.28
N LEU A 455 3.51 8.19 -16.72
CA LEU A 455 3.37 8.64 -15.34
C LEU A 455 2.11 8.05 -14.67
N PRO A 456 2.14 7.81 -13.36
CA PRO A 456 0.95 7.46 -12.57
C PRO A 456 0.11 8.72 -12.30
N LEU A 457 -0.35 9.38 -13.36
CA LEU A 457 -1.05 10.65 -13.30
C LEU A 457 -2.30 10.63 -14.16
N VAL A 458 -3.44 10.66 -13.50
CA VAL A 458 -4.77 10.76 -14.12
C VAL A 458 -5.45 12.02 -13.63
N GLN A 459 -5.94 12.86 -14.53
CA GLN A 459 -6.69 14.05 -14.18
C GLN A 459 -7.66 14.50 -15.27
N ARG A 460 -8.58 15.38 -14.93
CA ARG A 460 -9.45 16.07 -15.88
C ARG A 460 -8.77 17.31 -16.45
N ILE A 461 -9.03 17.57 -17.72
CA ILE A 461 -8.55 18.77 -18.43
C ILE A 461 -9.74 19.66 -18.73
N PRO A 462 -10.00 20.70 -17.92
CA PRO A 462 -11.13 21.57 -18.11
C PRO A 462 -11.15 22.23 -19.50
N GLY A 463 -12.33 22.27 -20.12
CA GLY A 463 -12.49 22.86 -21.46
C GLY A 463 -12.04 22.00 -22.64
N MET A 464 -11.58 20.79 -22.39
CA MET A 464 -11.31 19.82 -23.44
C MET A 464 -12.66 19.35 -24.04
N PRO A 465 -12.79 19.21 -25.38
CA PRO A 465 -13.98 18.63 -25.99
C PRO A 465 -14.10 17.15 -25.57
N GLU A 466 -15.31 16.63 -25.64
CA GLU A 466 -15.54 15.21 -25.43
C GLU A 466 -14.91 14.41 -26.58
N LEU A 467 -13.96 13.55 -26.25
CA LEU A 467 -13.23 12.72 -27.18
C LEU A 467 -13.46 11.24 -26.87
N ASP A 468 -13.29 10.41 -27.90
CA ASP A 468 -13.40 8.97 -27.76
C ASP A 468 -12.32 8.41 -26.84
N ARG A 469 -12.67 7.37 -26.09
CA ARG A 469 -11.75 6.60 -25.26
C ARG A 469 -10.57 6.07 -26.09
N GLY A 470 -9.38 6.05 -25.51
CA GLY A 470 -8.15 5.59 -26.15
C GLY A 470 -7.51 6.62 -27.10
N ARG A 471 -8.15 7.76 -27.33
CA ARG A 471 -7.57 8.80 -28.20
C ARG A 471 -6.37 9.44 -27.55
N LYS A 472 -5.24 9.51 -28.26
CA LYS A 472 -4.04 10.22 -27.80
C LYS A 472 -4.18 11.72 -28.03
N VAL A 473 -3.71 12.49 -27.06
CA VAL A 473 -3.77 13.95 -27.09
C VAL A 473 -2.43 14.55 -26.65
N LEU A 474 -2.12 15.72 -27.19
CA LEU A 474 -1.01 16.54 -26.74
C LEU A 474 -1.57 17.66 -25.86
N LEU A 475 -1.07 17.77 -24.64
CA LEU A 475 -1.49 18.74 -23.65
C LEU A 475 -0.36 19.74 -23.39
N GLY A 476 -0.70 21.03 -23.32
CA GLY A 476 0.21 22.06 -22.83
C GLY A 476 0.14 22.17 -21.32
N VAL A 477 1.28 22.29 -20.66
CA VAL A 477 1.42 22.49 -19.20
C VAL A 477 1.59 23.96 -18.93
N LEU A 478 0.62 24.60 -18.26
CA LEU A 478 0.61 26.03 -17.98
C LEU A 478 1.10 26.37 -16.57
N GLY A 479 0.87 25.48 -15.61
CA GLY A 479 1.23 25.67 -14.21
C GLY A 479 0.94 24.43 -13.38
N PHE A 480 1.28 24.49 -12.08
CA PHE A 480 1.06 23.41 -11.13
C PHE A 480 0.34 23.90 -9.88
N ASP A 481 -0.62 23.15 -9.42
CA ASP A 481 -1.25 23.30 -8.12
C ASP A 481 -0.93 22.10 -7.24
N TYR A 482 0.03 22.27 -6.34
CA TYR A 482 0.50 21.20 -5.45
C TYR A 482 -0.43 20.94 -4.25
N ILE A 483 -1.37 21.84 -3.96
CA ILE A 483 -2.39 21.64 -2.93
C ILE A 483 -3.49 20.72 -3.46
N ASP A 484 -4.02 21.05 -4.66
CA ASP A 484 -5.06 20.26 -5.31
C ASP A 484 -4.48 19.11 -6.14
N VAL A 485 -3.14 19.03 -6.22
CA VAL A 485 -2.35 17.98 -6.88
C VAL A 485 -2.79 17.79 -8.34
N LEU A 486 -2.71 18.87 -9.11
CA LEU A 486 -3.02 18.91 -10.53
C LEU A 486 -2.09 19.87 -11.28
N PHE A 487 -1.97 19.70 -12.59
CA PHE A 487 -1.38 20.72 -13.44
C PHE A 487 -2.51 21.48 -14.20
N GLU A 488 -2.26 22.74 -14.46
CA GLU A 488 -3.11 23.52 -15.36
C GLU A 488 -2.79 23.13 -16.79
N GLY A 489 -3.68 22.37 -17.41
CA GLY A 489 -3.50 21.82 -18.74
C GLY A 489 -4.47 22.37 -19.76
N LYS A 490 -4.06 22.44 -21.00
CA LYS A 490 -4.96 22.71 -22.14
C LYS A 490 -4.65 21.77 -23.30
N LEU A 491 -5.70 21.40 -24.04
CA LEU A 491 -5.53 20.62 -25.26
C LEU A 491 -4.81 21.46 -26.33
N LEU A 492 -3.71 20.94 -26.86
CA LEU A 492 -2.97 21.53 -27.98
C LEU A 492 -3.31 20.84 -29.30
N ALA A 493 -3.37 19.53 -29.30
CA ALA A 493 -3.68 18.72 -30.48
C ALA A 493 -4.33 17.39 -30.10
N VAL A 494 -5.16 16.87 -30.99
CA VAL A 494 -5.62 15.49 -30.98
C VAL A 494 -4.74 14.73 -31.96
N LEU A 495 -4.07 13.66 -31.48
CA LEU A 495 -3.16 12.86 -32.28
C LEU A 495 -3.94 11.81 -33.08
N ASP A 496 -3.40 11.38 -34.23
CA ASP A 496 -4.04 10.37 -35.06
C ASP A 496 -3.92 8.94 -34.50
N GLU A 497 -3.13 8.78 -33.43
CA GLU A 497 -2.92 7.52 -32.74
C GLU A 497 -4.02 7.23 -31.73
N THR A 498 -4.35 5.94 -31.60
CA THR A 498 -5.27 5.43 -30.58
C THR A 498 -4.55 4.38 -29.76
N ASP A 499 -4.71 4.43 -28.46
CA ASP A 499 -4.18 3.44 -27.53
C ASP A 499 -5.19 2.29 -27.41
N GLU A 500 -4.84 1.14 -28.03
CA GLU A 500 -5.69 -0.05 -28.04
C GLU A 500 -5.83 -0.67 -26.64
N GLU A 501 -4.81 -0.55 -25.79
CA GLU A 501 -4.82 -1.08 -24.41
C GLU A 501 -5.90 -0.38 -23.57
N VAL A 502 -6.05 0.93 -23.69
CA VAL A 502 -7.10 1.68 -23.01
C VAL A 502 -8.50 1.30 -23.51
N LEU A 503 -8.64 0.90 -24.77
CA LEU A 503 -9.91 0.42 -25.32
C LEU A 503 -10.35 -0.92 -24.72
N GLU A 504 -9.41 -1.80 -24.42
CA GLU A 504 -9.66 -3.11 -23.81
C GLU A 504 -9.93 -3.04 -22.30
N GLU A 505 -9.46 -1.99 -21.64
CA GLU A 505 -9.82 -1.72 -20.24
C GLU A 505 -11.32 -1.39 -20.18
N GLY A 506 -12.14 -2.24 -19.58
CA GLY A 506 -13.59 -1.98 -19.39
C GLY A 506 -13.85 -0.70 -18.55
N ASP A 507 -15.11 -0.27 -18.44
CA ASP A 507 -15.54 0.90 -17.63
C ASP A 507 -15.19 0.83 -16.12
N GLY A 508 -14.42 -0.17 -15.70
CA GLY A 508 -14.01 -0.44 -14.33
C GLY A 508 -12.81 0.35 -13.82
N LEU A 509 -12.49 1.50 -14.39
CA LEU A 509 -11.33 2.33 -14.03
C LEU A 509 -11.31 2.89 -12.60
N GLU A 510 -12.34 2.65 -11.82
CA GLU A 510 -12.32 2.98 -10.38
C GLU A 510 -11.47 2.00 -9.56
N ASP A 511 -10.93 0.91 -10.16
CA ASP A 511 -10.31 -0.20 -9.44
C ASP A 511 -8.89 -0.57 -9.91
N GLU A 512 -8.23 0.23 -10.75
CA GLU A 512 -6.86 -0.05 -11.23
C GLU A 512 -5.80 -0.13 -10.11
N SER A 513 -6.09 0.41 -8.93
CA SER A 513 -5.20 0.28 -7.77
C SER A 513 -5.24 -1.09 -7.11
N GLN A 514 -6.11 -2.01 -7.59
CA GLN A 514 -6.37 -3.28 -6.93
C GLN A 514 -5.86 -4.51 -7.70
N THR A 515 -5.37 -4.34 -8.92
CA THR A 515 -4.79 -5.44 -9.71
C THR A 515 -3.28 -5.56 -9.58
N SER A 516 -2.56 -4.52 -9.19
CA SER A 516 -1.19 -4.66 -8.72
C SER A 516 -1.24 -5.02 -7.23
N GLU A 517 -1.10 -6.27 -6.90
CA GLU A 517 -1.11 -6.75 -5.52
C GLU A 517 0.09 -6.27 -4.69
N GLU A 518 0.99 -5.48 -5.27
CA GLU A 518 2.11 -4.90 -4.55
C GLU A 518 2.29 -3.44 -4.88
N PRO A 519 2.19 -2.55 -3.89
CA PRO A 519 2.79 -1.24 -4.02
C PRO A 519 4.30 -1.46 -4.10
N GLN A 520 4.85 -1.14 -5.25
CA GLN A 520 6.29 -1.20 -5.43
C GLN A 520 6.96 -0.18 -4.56
N THR A 521 7.91 -0.65 -3.87
CA THR A 521 8.49 -0.09 -2.71
C THR A 521 9.66 0.79 -3.01
N ASP A 522 9.77 1.66 -2.22
CA ASP A 522 10.75 2.59 -1.71
C ASP A 522 12.20 2.10 -1.70
N LYS A 523 13.01 2.80 -2.47
CA LYS A 523 14.45 2.87 -2.24
C LYS A 523 14.73 4.18 -1.53
N THR A 524 14.81 4.17 -0.25
CA THR A 524 15.63 5.05 0.58
C THR A 524 15.09 5.05 2.00
N ALA A 525 15.56 4.12 2.78
CA ALA A 525 15.54 4.24 4.22
C ALA A 525 16.82 3.63 4.79
N GLU A 526 17.97 4.07 4.28
CA GLU A 526 19.15 4.09 5.12
C GLU A 526 19.24 5.46 5.75
N GLN A 527 19.07 5.48 7.07
CA GLN A 527 19.42 6.56 7.99
C GLN A 527 18.76 7.91 7.71
N ASN A 528 17.54 8.09 8.18
CA ASN A 528 17.07 9.41 8.53
C ASN A 528 16.59 9.44 9.96
N GLU A 529 17.45 9.99 10.83
CA GLU A 529 16.99 10.60 12.06
C GLU A 529 15.89 11.62 11.71
N PRO A 530 14.83 11.70 12.51
CA PRO A 530 13.75 12.62 12.22
C PRO A 530 14.29 14.04 12.22
N VAL A 531 13.94 14.81 11.23
CA VAL A 531 14.11 16.28 11.25
C VAL A 531 13.32 16.79 12.46
N THR A 532 13.97 16.82 13.60
CA THR A 532 13.53 17.51 14.80
C THR A 532 13.92 18.96 14.69
N GLY A 533 13.05 19.72 14.12
CA GLY A 533 13.09 21.18 14.12
C GLY A 533 11.86 21.78 14.79
N LEU A 534 11.52 21.33 16.00
CA LEU A 534 10.66 22.08 16.90
C LEU A 534 11.27 22.03 18.31
N PRO A 535 11.53 23.18 18.94
CA PRO A 535 12.06 23.21 20.29
C PRO A 535 10.99 22.70 21.27
N THR A 536 11.25 21.58 21.91
CA THR A 536 10.56 21.19 23.13
C THR A 536 11.28 21.77 24.31
N GLU A 537 10.87 22.95 24.76
CA GLU A 537 11.08 23.34 26.16
C GLU A 537 10.08 22.57 27.03
N THR A 538 10.57 21.56 27.71
CA THR A 538 9.96 21.06 28.94
C THR A 538 11.01 21.10 30.02
N ALA A 539 10.92 22.15 30.81
CA ALA A 539 11.63 22.26 32.06
C ALA A 539 11.16 21.14 33.01
N CYS A 540 12.05 20.25 33.35
CA CYS A 540 11.89 19.35 34.51
C CYS A 540 11.97 20.17 35.77
N VAL A 541 10.85 20.23 36.52
CA VAL A 541 10.82 20.63 37.94
C VAL A 541 10.91 19.36 38.77
N GLU A 542 12.02 19.18 39.45
CA GLU A 542 12.15 18.16 40.50
C GLU A 542 11.24 18.51 41.70
N PRO A 543 10.58 17.54 42.32
CA PRO A 543 9.92 17.77 43.62
C PRO A 543 10.94 17.71 44.76
N PRO A 544 10.80 18.56 45.80
CA PRO A 544 11.71 18.56 46.92
C PRO A 544 11.46 17.38 47.87
N ASN A 545 12.57 16.84 48.38
CA ASN A 545 12.60 15.84 49.44
C ASN A 545 11.83 16.27 50.71
N ALA A 546 10.97 15.41 51.22
CA ALA A 546 10.72 15.15 52.61
C ALA A 546 10.16 13.74 52.77
#